data_564a5bf8484e67a1ec896995dba3b038
#
_entry.id   564a5bf8484e67a1ec896995dba3b038
#
_cell.length_a   1.000
_cell.length_b   1.000
_cell.length_c   1.000
_cell.angle_alpha   90.00
_cell.angle_beta   90.00
_cell.angle_gamma   90.00
#
_symmetry.space_group_name_H-M   'P 1'
#
loop_
_entity.id
_entity.type
_entity.pdbx_description
1 polymer ?
#
loop_
_entity_poly.entity_id
_entity_poly.type
_entity_poly.pdbx_seq_one_letter_code
_entity_poly.pdbx_strand_id
1 'polypeptide(L)'
;MSISGKQAEEQLLLLSDAIDRTVANPTASHCWLHLMKQVRSISRPDVLNDVLHALVSLIPDQGLSGFYLATFMDIATGDPKFLAKAVDFLKTITPQDPDRLAAFFHIAWQRALLYSRNRLAFTQTLNEIDLPDLSILIGNHLVKHVAVRPRARPMQQMKKVAIIAPQLIDPQHPPTQMALDQAETLVQNNIEVSLFSCQEAVGPDFVHLLGTGANNTPQAMSLAAWVKSVGTELKIHASDQRFSLMRRWLDMSNSIEVFDPDLVIFVGLHSGLISSFYKNYPILGLGTNSISPMVATDVWLTAQASLANTISRPWDGRFPESQAWHHPYRVRRKVASGVFPWDSLGLSQGAVVLVSIGGHLDVSINGMWAERMCAIMDRHSELAWIIVGGEGILPPALEKLPRDRLRLIPYTSQVLNLLGNSHIYLNPPAMGGGFAVAEAMSVGLPVLSFAESDGGDKVGGAAIAGMDEYFELLEVLIKDPELRIKAGEEMRERFDSALDLDLAGPSLLAACELARKRYNQRTIAVTS
;
A
#
# COMPACT_ATOMS: atom_id res chain seq x y z
N MET A 1 30.51 -3.25 16.40
CA MET A 1 31.26 -2.40 17.37
C MET A 1 30.77 -2.74 18.77
N SER A 2 31.63 -3.15 19.71
CA SER A 2 31.22 -3.37 21.10
C SER A 2 30.96 -2.02 21.75
N ILE A 3 29.72 -1.82 22.24
CA ILE A 3 29.33 -0.64 23.03
C ILE A 3 30.21 -0.61 24.27
N SER A 4 30.79 0.53 24.62
CA SER A 4 31.56 0.67 25.85
C SER A 4 30.64 0.43 27.07
N GLY A 5 31.15 -0.15 28.17
CA GLY A 5 30.32 -0.43 29.36
C GLY A 5 29.57 0.81 29.85
N LYS A 6 30.13 2.01 29.73
CA LYS A 6 29.52 3.26 30.10
C LYS A 6 28.31 3.64 29.20
N GLN A 7 28.39 3.36 27.90
CA GLN A 7 27.28 3.60 26.97
C GLN A 7 26.10 2.63 27.20
N ALA A 8 26.42 1.36 27.56
CA ALA A 8 25.38 0.39 27.90
C ALA A 8 24.63 0.77 29.20
N GLU A 9 25.34 1.27 30.19
CA GLU A 9 24.75 1.75 31.46
C GLU A 9 23.85 2.98 31.22
N GLU A 10 24.28 3.92 30.40
CA GLU A 10 23.49 5.10 30.04
C GLU A 10 22.21 4.70 29.27
N GLN A 11 22.28 3.75 28.34
CA GLN A 11 21.11 3.23 27.61
C GLN A 11 20.11 2.55 28.56
N LEU A 12 20.57 1.78 29.54
CA LEU A 12 19.71 1.13 30.53
C LEU A 12 19.00 2.15 31.42
N LEU A 13 19.67 3.22 31.83
CA LEU A 13 19.07 4.30 32.61
C LEU A 13 17.99 5.04 31.82
N LEU A 14 18.24 5.35 30.53
CA LEU A 14 17.25 5.98 29.66
C LEU A 14 16.02 5.08 29.42
N LEU A 15 16.24 3.78 29.29
CA LEU A 15 15.17 2.80 29.14
C LEU A 15 14.32 2.69 30.42
N SER A 16 14.95 2.63 31.59
CA SER A 16 14.26 2.61 32.90
C SER A 16 13.40 3.85 33.08
N ASP A 17 13.95 5.05 32.85
CA ASP A 17 13.19 6.30 32.91
C ASP A 17 11.98 6.32 31.95
N ALA A 18 12.17 5.79 30.72
CA ALA A 18 11.08 5.70 29.74
C ALA A 18 9.98 4.73 30.19
N ILE A 19 10.32 3.59 30.81
CA ILE A 19 9.35 2.65 31.39
C ILE A 19 8.59 3.31 32.54
N ASP A 20 9.29 3.92 33.48
CA ASP A 20 8.69 4.56 34.66
C ASP A 20 7.69 5.66 34.26
N ARG A 21 8.05 6.52 33.29
CA ARG A 21 7.16 7.54 32.72
C ARG A 21 5.92 6.95 32.07
N THR A 22 6.09 5.85 31.34
CA THR A 22 4.98 5.19 30.62
C THR A 22 4.04 4.51 31.60
N VAL A 23 4.56 3.87 32.64
CA VAL A 23 3.77 3.25 33.71
C VAL A 23 3.03 4.31 34.53
N ALA A 24 3.66 5.43 34.82
CA ALA A 24 3.04 6.54 35.54
C ALA A 24 1.95 7.27 34.72
N ASN A 25 2.07 7.27 33.37
CA ASN A 25 1.15 7.95 32.47
C ASN A 25 0.76 7.08 31.26
N PRO A 26 0.09 5.93 31.46
CA PRO A 26 -0.14 4.93 30.43
C PRO A 26 -1.13 5.38 29.32
N THR A 27 -1.81 6.50 29.51
CA THR A 27 -2.72 7.11 28.52
C THR A 27 -2.08 8.25 27.72
N ALA A 28 -0.82 8.58 27.98
CA ALA A 28 -0.10 9.66 27.32
C ALA A 28 0.73 9.15 26.14
N SER A 29 0.32 9.44 24.92
CA SER A 29 0.96 8.95 23.67
C SER A 29 2.45 9.29 23.59
N HIS A 30 2.87 10.47 24.06
CA HIS A 30 4.27 10.88 24.01
C HIS A 30 5.20 10.01 24.90
N CYS A 31 4.69 9.42 25.99
CA CYS A 31 5.44 8.47 26.82
C CYS A 31 5.74 7.19 26.01
N TRP A 32 4.75 6.66 25.32
CA TRP A 32 4.90 5.48 24.47
C TRP A 32 5.83 5.73 23.29
N LEU A 33 5.77 6.91 22.68
CA LEU A 33 6.72 7.32 21.63
C LEU A 33 8.16 7.33 22.15
N HIS A 34 8.37 7.90 23.32
CA HIS A 34 9.68 7.92 23.95
C HIS A 34 10.18 6.52 24.26
N LEU A 35 9.35 5.66 24.87
CA LEU A 35 9.66 4.27 25.14
C LEU A 35 9.99 3.49 23.86
N MET A 36 9.20 3.65 22.81
CA MET A 36 9.45 2.97 21.52
C MET A 36 10.82 3.35 20.94
N LYS A 37 11.20 4.61 21.04
CA LYS A 37 12.52 5.08 20.59
C LYS A 37 13.65 4.39 21.35
N GLN A 38 13.51 4.20 22.67
CA GLN A 38 14.52 3.49 23.47
C GLN A 38 14.55 1.99 23.13
N VAL A 39 13.39 1.34 23.01
CA VAL A 39 13.27 -0.08 22.68
C VAL A 39 13.89 -0.42 21.32
N ARG A 40 13.72 0.42 20.31
CA ARG A 40 14.35 0.23 18.98
C ARG A 40 15.89 0.21 19.03
N SER A 41 16.48 0.78 20.05
CA SER A 41 17.95 0.76 20.24
C SER A 41 18.46 -0.51 20.94
N ILE A 42 17.56 -1.38 21.43
CA ILE A 42 17.93 -2.62 22.13
C ILE A 42 18.29 -3.69 21.10
N SER A 43 19.55 -4.11 21.10
CA SER A 43 20.04 -5.20 20.24
C SER A 43 19.94 -6.58 20.90
N ARG A 44 19.55 -6.65 22.19
CA ARG A 44 19.50 -7.88 23.00
C ARG A 44 18.05 -8.36 23.17
N PRO A 45 17.68 -9.52 22.57
CA PRO A 45 16.31 -10.04 22.64
C PRO A 45 15.83 -10.37 24.07
N ASP A 46 16.73 -10.81 24.95
CA ASP A 46 16.44 -11.09 26.36
C ASP A 46 16.00 -9.81 27.09
N VAL A 47 16.73 -8.70 26.94
CA VAL A 47 16.36 -7.41 27.53
C VAL A 47 15.03 -6.91 26.98
N LEU A 48 14.79 -7.07 25.68
CA LEU A 48 13.51 -6.71 25.09
C LEU A 48 12.37 -7.52 25.72
N ASN A 49 12.52 -8.83 25.87
CA ASN A 49 11.51 -9.68 26.49
C ASN A 49 11.22 -9.26 27.94
N ASP A 50 12.24 -8.93 28.72
CA ASP A 50 12.05 -8.45 30.11
C ASP A 50 11.26 -7.14 30.15
N VAL A 51 11.53 -6.20 29.24
CA VAL A 51 10.76 -4.96 29.10
C VAL A 51 9.31 -5.26 28.76
N LEU A 52 9.03 -6.12 27.79
CA LEU A 52 7.68 -6.47 27.38
C LEU A 52 6.89 -7.13 28.53
N HIS A 53 7.52 -8.04 29.28
CA HIS A 53 6.92 -8.66 30.48
C HIS A 53 6.61 -7.64 31.56
N ALA A 54 7.52 -6.71 31.84
CA ALA A 54 7.31 -5.66 32.82
C ALA A 54 6.12 -4.77 32.43
N LEU A 55 6.03 -4.33 31.16
CA LEU A 55 4.94 -3.49 30.68
C LEU A 55 3.59 -4.20 30.79
N VAL A 56 3.49 -5.46 30.39
CA VAL A 56 2.25 -6.25 30.50
C VAL A 56 1.79 -6.41 31.95
N SER A 57 2.73 -6.51 32.91
CA SER A 57 2.39 -6.67 34.32
C SER A 57 2.07 -5.35 35.03
N LEU A 58 2.59 -4.22 34.57
CA LEU A 58 2.47 -2.93 35.25
C LEU A 58 1.40 -2.01 34.65
N ILE A 59 1.07 -2.17 33.38
CA ILE A 59 0.12 -1.31 32.68
C ILE A 59 -1.27 -1.95 32.62
N PRO A 60 -2.33 -1.24 32.99
CA PRO A 60 -3.70 -1.75 32.91
C PRO A 60 -4.09 -2.12 31.48
N ASP A 61 -4.47 -3.38 31.26
CA ASP A 61 -4.93 -3.92 29.98
C ASP A 61 -6.41 -3.57 29.74
N GLN A 62 -6.72 -2.28 29.76
CA GLN A 62 -8.07 -1.77 29.56
C GLN A 62 -8.06 -0.33 29.02
N GLY A 63 -9.14 0.05 28.36
CA GLY A 63 -9.32 1.41 27.87
C GLY A 63 -8.15 1.90 27.00
N LEU A 64 -7.80 3.18 27.13
CA LEU A 64 -6.75 3.81 26.31
C LEU A 64 -5.34 3.28 26.65
N SER A 65 -5.07 2.90 27.89
CA SER A 65 -3.80 2.27 28.28
C SER A 65 -3.63 0.91 27.61
N GLY A 66 -4.67 0.09 27.61
CA GLY A 66 -4.67 -1.20 26.91
C GLY A 66 -4.49 -1.05 25.38
N PHE A 67 -5.11 -0.04 24.78
CA PHE A 67 -4.92 0.29 23.37
C PHE A 67 -3.44 0.61 23.05
N TYR A 68 -2.82 1.50 23.82
CA TYR A 68 -1.41 1.84 23.59
C TYR A 68 -0.47 0.67 23.87
N LEU A 69 -0.74 -0.11 24.92
CA LEU A 69 0.02 -1.32 25.21
C LEU A 69 -0.06 -2.32 24.07
N ALA A 70 -1.24 -2.62 23.56
CA ALA A 70 -1.45 -3.53 22.46
C ALA A 70 -0.74 -3.04 21.18
N THR A 71 -0.86 -1.75 20.86
CA THR A 71 -0.16 -1.13 19.72
C THR A 71 1.37 -1.23 19.87
N PHE A 72 1.88 -0.97 21.06
CA PHE A 72 3.32 -1.10 21.34
C PHE A 72 3.80 -2.55 21.18
N MET A 73 3.04 -3.51 21.73
CA MET A 73 3.36 -4.95 21.62
C MET A 73 3.35 -5.43 20.16
N ASP A 74 2.39 -4.97 19.34
CA ASP A 74 2.38 -5.24 17.89
C ASP A 74 3.68 -4.78 17.21
N ILE A 75 4.10 -3.55 17.50
CA ILE A 75 5.32 -2.99 16.89
C ILE A 75 6.57 -3.73 17.36
N ALA A 76 6.64 -4.05 18.64
CA ALA A 76 7.83 -4.64 19.25
C ALA A 76 8.00 -6.13 18.91
N THR A 77 6.91 -6.86 18.75
CA THR A 77 6.92 -8.32 18.53
C THR A 77 6.65 -8.74 17.08
N GLY A 78 5.95 -7.90 16.30
CA GLY A 78 5.45 -8.27 14.99
C GLY A 78 4.32 -9.31 15.03
N ASP A 79 3.65 -9.50 16.17
CA ASP A 79 2.58 -10.50 16.34
C ASP A 79 1.21 -9.84 16.09
N PRO A 80 0.50 -10.21 15.01
CA PRO A 80 -0.77 -9.58 14.60
C PRO A 80 -1.90 -9.72 15.64
N LYS A 81 -1.80 -10.65 16.60
CA LYS A 81 -2.79 -10.74 17.70
C LYS A 81 -2.86 -9.47 18.54
N PHE A 82 -1.76 -8.75 18.69
CA PHE A 82 -1.75 -7.48 19.40
C PHE A 82 -2.38 -6.36 18.57
N LEU A 83 -2.25 -6.42 17.26
CA LEU A 83 -2.96 -5.49 16.37
C LEU A 83 -4.47 -5.71 16.44
N ALA A 84 -4.95 -6.97 16.44
CA ALA A 84 -6.35 -7.30 16.67
C ALA A 84 -6.87 -6.73 18.01
N LYS A 85 -6.11 -6.93 19.08
CA LYS A 85 -6.45 -6.40 20.40
C LYS A 85 -6.51 -4.87 20.42
N ALA A 86 -5.62 -4.17 19.70
CA ALA A 86 -5.65 -2.72 19.57
C ALA A 86 -6.92 -2.25 18.83
N VAL A 87 -7.34 -2.94 17.77
CA VAL A 87 -8.61 -2.66 17.06
C VAL A 87 -9.80 -2.81 18.00
N ASP A 88 -9.86 -3.89 18.79
CA ASP A 88 -10.96 -4.11 19.75
C ASP A 88 -11.03 -3.02 20.82
N PHE A 89 -9.90 -2.62 21.38
CA PHE A 89 -9.87 -1.49 22.29
C PHE A 89 -10.39 -0.21 21.64
N LEU A 90 -9.92 0.09 20.43
CA LEU A 90 -10.29 1.31 19.74
C LEU A 90 -11.80 1.40 19.48
N LYS A 91 -12.45 0.30 19.08
CA LYS A 91 -13.89 0.22 18.88
C LYS A 91 -14.69 0.54 20.16
N THR A 92 -14.16 0.16 21.32
CA THR A 92 -14.83 0.36 22.61
C THR A 92 -14.57 1.72 23.24
N ILE A 93 -13.35 2.25 23.06
CA ILE A 93 -12.91 3.49 23.72
C ILE A 93 -13.43 4.72 23.01
N THR A 94 -13.36 4.73 21.67
CA THR A 94 -13.61 5.93 20.87
C THR A 94 -14.59 5.73 19.72
N PRO A 95 -15.74 5.04 19.92
CA PRO A 95 -16.67 4.78 18.82
C PRO A 95 -17.26 6.05 18.21
N GLN A 96 -17.12 7.19 18.87
CA GLN A 96 -17.60 8.51 18.46
C GLN A 96 -16.46 9.42 17.93
N ASP A 97 -15.22 8.94 17.84
CA ASP A 97 -14.06 9.70 17.35
C ASP A 97 -13.62 9.21 15.95
N PRO A 98 -14.21 9.74 14.88
CA PRO A 98 -13.92 9.29 13.53
C PRO A 98 -12.48 9.60 13.09
N ASP A 99 -11.86 10.66 13.64
CA ASP A 99 -10.47 11.01 13.33
C ASP A 99 -9.52 9.88 13.75
N ARG A 100 -9.69 9.36 14.96
CA ARG A 100 -8.88 8.23 15.46
C ARG A 100 -9.18 6.94 14.75
N LEU A 101 -10.47 6.63 14.56
CA LEU A 101 -10.89 5.38 13.92
C LEU A 101 -10.32 5.29 12.49
N ALA A 102 -10.47 6.34 11.68
CA ALA A 102 -9.98 6.36 10.31
C ALA A 102 -8.45 6.34 10.22
N ALA A 103 -7.76 7.12 11.05
CA ALA A 103 -6.31 7.11 11.10
C ALA A 103 -5.76 5.73 11.48
N PHE A 104 -6.35 5.09 12.50
CA PHE A 104 -5.92 3.76 12.92
C PHE A 104 -6.25 2.69 11.88
N PHE A 105 -7.38 2.79 11.17
CA PHE A 105 -7.69 1.90 10.05
C PHE A 105 -6.53 1.88 9.04
N HIS A 106 -6.06 3.05 8.61
CA HIS A 106 -4.97 3.14 7.64
C HIS A 106 -3.66 2.55 8.15
N ILE A 107 -3.39 2.68 9.43
CA ILE A 107 -2.19 2.10 10.03
C ILE A 107 -2.33 0.58 10.15
N ALA A 108 -3.48 0.10 10.60
CA ALA A 108 -3.72 -1.33 10.80
C ALA A 108 -3.58 -2.13 9.50
N TRP A 109 -4.12 -1.64 8.38
CA TRP A 109 -3.97 -2.35 7.12
C TRP A 109 -2.51 -2.29 6.60
N GLN A 110 -1.79 -1.18 6.80
CA GLN A 110 -0.35 -1.11 6.45
C GLN A 110 0.47 -2.09 7.27
N ARG A 111 0.18 -2.22 8.57
CA ARG A 111 0.82 -3.24 9.43
C ARG A 111 0.50 -4.65 8.95
N ALA A 112 -0.77 -4.94 8.65
CA ALA A 112 -1.17 -6.23 8.08
C ALA A 112 -0.46 -6.53 6.75
N LEU A 113 -0.27 -5.52 5.90
CA LEU A 113 0.49 -5.64 4.66
C LEU A 113 1.94 -6.05 4.89
N LEU A 114 2.60 -5.46 5.91
CA LEU A 114 3.99 -5.79 6.26
C LEU A 114 4.15 -7.22 6.81
N TYR A 115 3.14 -7.75 7.51
CA TYR A 115 3.16 -9.12 8.02
C TYR A 115 2.87 -10.18 6.96
N SER A 116 2.25 -9.77 5.85
CA SER A 116 1.71 -10.69 4.85
C SER A 116 2.66 -10.85 3.68
N ARG A 117 2.92 -12.10 3.30
CA ARG A 117 3.80 -12.45 2.17
C ARG A 117 3.03 -12.72 0.88
N ASN A 118 1.72 -12.90 0.98
CA ASN A 118 0.84 -13.15 -0.14
C ASN A 118 -0.57 -12.62 0.15
N ARG A 119 -1.39 -12.55 -0.88
CA ARG A 119 -2.75 -11.98 -0.82
C ARG A 119 -3.68 -12.74 0.09
N LEU A 120 -3.59 -14.08 0.12
CA LEU A 120 -4.43 -14.90 0.99
C LEU A 120 -4.15 -14.60 2.46
N ALA A 121 -2.88 -14.64 2.87
CA ALA A 121 -2.46 -14.30 4.24
C ALA A 121 -2.85 -12.87 4.60
N PHE A 122 -2.72 -11.92 3.67
CA PHE A 122 -3.13 -10.53 3.89
C PHE A 122 -4.63 -10.43 4.17
N THR A 123 -5.46 -11.05 3.34
CA THR A 123 -6.92 -11.03 3.51
C THR A 123 -7.34 -11.71 4.83
N GLN A 124 -6.69 -12.82 5.19
CA GLN A 124 -6.91 -13.48 6.47
C GLN A 124 -6.56 -12.57 7.65
N THR A 125 -5.38 -11.96 7.64
CA THR A 125 -4.96 -11.03 8.69
C THR A 125 -5.93 -9.86 8.84
N LEU A 126 -6.42 -9.27 7.74
CA LEU A 126 -7.39 -8.18 7.79
C LEU A 126 -8.73 -8.60 8.42
N ASN A 127 -9.16 -9.85 8.19
CA ASN A 127 -10.34 -10.41 8.85
C ASN A 127 -10.07 -10.72 10.34
N GLU A 128 -8.92 -11.31 10.66
CA GLU A 128 -8.52 -11.66 12.04
C GLU A 128 -8.40 -10.42 12.95
N ILE A 129 -7.92 -9.29 12.41
CA ILE A 129 -7.88 -8.02 13.14
C ILE A 129 -9.21 -7.24 13.07
N ASP A 130 -10.24 -7.82 12.48
CA ASP A 130 -11.60 -7.28 12.39
C ASP A 130 -11.68 -5.87 11.74
N LEU A 131 -10.80 -5.65 10.75
CA LEU A 131 -10.70 -4.38 10.05
C LEU A 131 -11.95 -4.02 9.21
N PRO A 132 -12.66 -4.99 8.59
CA PRO A 132 -13.92 -4.72 7.91
C PRO A 132 -15.00 -4.13 8.84
N ASP A 133 -15.10 -4.58 10.09
CA ASP A 133 -16.06 -4.04 11.05
C ASP A 133 -15.68 -2.62 11.52
N LEU A 134 -14.38 -2.34 11.65
CA LEU A 134 -13.90 -0.98 11.89
C LEU A 134 -14.30 -0.03 10.73
N SER A 135 -14.18 -0.50 9.49
CA SER A 135 -14.64 0.25 8.30
C SER A 135 -16.13 0.57 8.36
N ILE A 136 -16.96 -0.42 8.73
CA ILE A 136 -18.41 -0.26 8.89
C ILE A 136 -18.73 0.74 10.00
N LEU A 137 -18.01 0.67 11.12
CA LEU A 137 -18.20 1.60 12.24
C LEU A 137 -17.96 3.05 11.80
N ILE A 138 -16.87 3.31 11.08
CA ILE A 138 -16.53 4.64 10.54
C ILE A 138 -17.61 5.09 9.55
N GLY A 139 -18.00 4.25 8.61
CA GLY A 139 -19.02 4.55 7.61
C GLY A 139 -20.38 4.87 8.24
N ASN A 140 -20.81 4.09 9.23
CA ASN A 140 -22.07 4.32 9.95
C ASN A 140 -22.07 5.62 10.76
N HIS A 141 -20.92 6.01 11.30
CA HIS A 141 -20.79 7.29 11.97
C HIS A 141 -21.02 8.45 10.99
N LEU A 142 -20.42 8.37 9.79
CA LEU A 142 -20.59 9.39 8.78
C LEU A 142 -22.02 9.48 8.25
N VAL A 143 -22.65 8.35 7.89
CA VAL A 143 -24.02 8.31 7.36
C VAL A 143 -25.04 8.99 8.28
N LYS A 144 -24.82 8.97 9.61
CA LYS A 144 -25.67 9.65 10.59
C LYS A 144 -25.58 11.18 10.52
N HIS A 145 -24.47 11.73 10.03
CA HIS A 145 -24.16 13.16 10.11
C HIS A 145 -24.07 13.83 8.74
N VAL A 146 -23.86 13.07 7.67
CA VAL A 146 -23.71 13.57 6.31
C VAL A 146 -24.80 12.98 5.43
N ALA A 147 -25.83 13.78 5.16
CA ALA A 147 -26.89 13.41 4.22
C ALA A 147 -26.48 13.81 2.81
N VAL A 148 -26.17 12.83 1.98
CA VAL A 148 -25.88 13.03 0.56
C VAL A 148 -27.20 13.11 -0.21
N ARG A 149 -27.36 14.15 -1.02
CA ARG A 149 -28.56 14.35 -1.84
C ARG A 149 -28.56 13.39 -3.02
N PRO A 150 -29.77 12.96 -3.48
CA PRO A 150 -29.91 12.31 -4.77
C PRO A 150 -29.37 13.22 -5.89
N ARG A 151 -28.89 12.59 -6.96
CA ARG A 151 -28.42 13.34 -8.13
C ARG A 151 -29.47 14.31 -8.66
N ALA A 152 -29.00 15.49 -9.08
CA ALA A 152 -29.88 16.53 -9.63
C ALA A 152 -30.42 16.19 -11.03
N ARG A 153 -29.73 15.32 -11.78
CA ARG A 153 -30.08 14.99 -13.17
C ARG A 153 -30.24 13.49 -13.43
N PRO A 154 -31.10 13.10 -14.40
CA PRO A 154 -31.27 11.71 -14.80
C PRO A 154 -29.96 11.11 -15.34
N MET A 155 -29.78 9.80 -15.11
CA MET A 155 -28.61 9.05 -15.55
C MET A 155 -28.79 8.56 -17.00
N GLN A 156 -28.58 9.42 -17.99
CA GLN A 156 -28.70 9.06 -19.41
C GLN A 156 -27.38 8.62 -20.03
N GLN A 157 -26.35 9.43 -19.91
CA GLN A 157 -25.01 9.18 -20.43
C GLN A 157 -23.97 9.55 -19.37
N MET A 158 -22.90 8.77 -19.27
CA MET A 158 -21.79 9.11 -18.40
C MET A 158 -20.98 10.27 -19.00
N LYS A 159 -20.94 11.39 -18.29
CA LYS A 159 -20.19 12.60 -18.68
C LYS A 159 -19.25 13.08 -17.60
N LYS A 160 -19.58 12.80 -16.33
CA LYS A 160 -18.83 13.27 -15.17
C LYS A 160 -18.53 12.12 -14.21
N VAL A 161 -17.28 11.99 -13.80
CA VAL A 161 -16.84 11.00 -12.84
C VAL A 161 -16.10 11.68 -11.70
N ALA A 162 -16.52 11.41 -10.46
CA ALA A 162 -15.77 11.76 -9.27
C ALA A 162 -14.86 10.60 -8.88
N ILE A 163 -13.56 10.84 -8.73
CA ILE A 163 -12.64 9.86 -8.18
C ILE A 163 -12.36 10.24 -6.73
N ILE A 164 -12.65 9.34 -5.80
CA ILE A 164 -12.45 9.54 -4.37
C ILE A 164 -11.30 8.65 -3.90
N ALA A 165 -10.31 9.24 -3.25
CA ALA A 165 -9.21 8.53 -2.61
C ALA A 165 -9.08 8.98 -1.14
N PRO A 166 -8.80 8.07 -0.18
CA PRO A 166 -8.66 8.41 1.23
C PRO A 166 -7.50 9.37 1.49
N GLN A 167 -6.50 9.35 0.62
CA GLN A 167 -5.37 10.29 0.63
C GLN A 167 -4.84 10.52 -0.79
N LEU A 168 -4.38 11.73 -1.04
CA LEU A 168 -3.57 12.10 -2.21
C LEU A 168 -2.29 12.73 -1.70
N ILE A 169 -1.14 12.13 -2.01
CA ILE A 169 0.16 12.54 -1.50
C ILE A 169 1.02 13.04 -2.65
N ASP A 170 1.97 12.24 -3.06
CA ASP A 170 2.87 12.48 -4.17
C ASP A 170 2.44 11.64 -5.39
N PRO A 171 2.63 12.10 -6.64
CA PRO A 171 2.35 11.29 -7.82
C PRO A 171 3.08 9.96 -7.90
N GLN A 172 4.16 9.80 -7.15
CA GLN A 172 4.93 8.55 -7.08
C GLN A 172 4.41 7.60 -5.99
N HIS A 173 3.53 8.08 -5.10
CA HIS A 173 2.83 7.23 -4.14
C HIS A 173 1.84 6.32 -4.87
N PRO A 174 1.98 4.98 -4.81
CA PRO A 174 1.22 4.06 -5.66
C PRO A 174 -0.30 4.24 -5.64
N PRO A 175 -0.98 4.39 -4.49
CA PRO A 175 -2.43 4.65 -4.48
C PRO A 175 -2.82 5.99 -5.12
N THR A 176 -2.00 7.04 -4.96
CA THR A 176 -2.21 8.34 -5.63
C THR A 176 -2.06 8.20 -7.13
N GLN A 177 -1.01 7.50 -7.59
CA GLN A 177 -0.81 7.23 -9.01
C GLN A 177 -1.95 6.43 -9.60
N MET A 178 -2.45 5.40 -8.90
CA MET A 178 -3.63 4.64 -9.36
C MET A 178 -4.84 5.55 -9.59
N ALA A 179 -5.10 6.52 -8.69
CA ALA A 179 -6.19 7.47 -8.87
C ALA A 179 -5.98 8.40 -10.07
N LEU A 180 -4.76 8.89 -10.25
CA LEU A 180 -4.37 9.75 -11.37
C LEU A 180 -4.44 9.02 -12.71
N ASP A 181 -4.00 7.76 -12.78
CA ASP A 181 -4.05 6.93 -14.00
C ASP A 181 -5.49 6.67 -14.45
N GLN A 182 -6.43 6.42 -13.51
CA GLN A 182 -7.85 6.30 -13.83
C GLN A 182 -8.41 7.63 -14.33
N ALA A 183 -8.05 8.74 -13.69
CA ALA A 183 -8.50 10.07 -14.09
C ALA A 183 -8.07 10.41 -15.51
N GLU A 184 -6.81 10.21 -15.82
CA GLU A 184 -6.26 10.45 -17.15
C GLU A 184 -6.94 9.59 -18.22
N THR A 185 -7.08 8.28 -17.95
CA THR A 185 -7.77 7.36 -18.86
C THR A 185 -9.17 7.85 -19.20
N LEU A 186 -9.93 8.35 -18.21
CA LEU A 186 -11.28 8.88 -18.43
C LEU A 186 -11.27 10.20 -19.20
N VAL A 187 -10.36 11.12 -18.88
CA VAL A 187 -10.23 12.40 -19.60
C VAL A 187 -9.88 12.17 -21.07
N GLN A 188 -8.98 11.25 -21.38
CA GLN A 188 -8.65 10.86 -22.76
C GLN A 188 -9.87 10.28 -23.53
N ASN A 189 -10.87 9.79 -22.80
CA ASN A 189 -12.14 9.30 -23.36
C ASN A 189 -13.28 10.34 -23.25
N ASN A 190 -12.97 11.62 -23.16
CA ASN A 190 -13.89 12.76 -23.11
C ASN A 190 -14.87 12.75 -21.92
N ILE A 191 -14.46 12.23 -20.78
CA ILE A 191 -15.20 12.27 -19.52
C ILE A 191 -14.62 13.41 -18.67
N GLU A 192 -15.48 14.28 -18.14
CA GLU A 192 -15.09 15.30 -17.15
C GLU A 192 -14.78 14.60 -15.82
N VAL A 193 -13.59 14.82 -15.26
CA VAL A 193 -13.14 14.16 -14.04
C VAL A 193 -12.71 15.17 -12.99
N SER A 194 -13.06 14.91 -11.72
CA SER A 194 -12.48 15.59 -10.58
C SER A 194 -12.05 14.59 -9.53
N LEU A 195 -10.87 14.82 -8.89
CA LEU A 195 -10.37 14.04 -7.79
C LEU A 195 -10.73 14.68 -6.46
N PHE A 196 -11.13 13.86 -5.50
CA PHE A 196 -11.56 14.28 -4.17
C PHE A 196 -10.84 13.45 -3.10
N SER A 197 -10.32 14.11 -2.06
CA SER A 197 -9.71 13.44 -0.93
C SER A 197 -9.97 14.18 0.38
N CYS A 198 -10.53 13.46 1.34
CA CYS A 198 -10.66 13.95 2.71
C CYS A 198 -9.36 13.84 3.53
N GLN A 199 -8.28 13.28 2.97
CA GLN A 199 -7.03 13.03 3.69
C GLN A 199 -7.24 12.22 4.97
N GLU A 200 -8.05 11.14 4.88
CA GLU A 200 -8.49 10.34 6.03
C GLU A 200 -7.34 9.61 6.73
N ALA A 201 -6.28 9.28 5.98
CA ALA A 201 -5.10 8.61 6.51
C ALA A 201 -4.24 9.50 7.42
N VAL A 202 -4.50 10.79 7.45
CA VAL A 202 -3.77 11.75 8.30
C VAL A 202 -4.54 11.95 9.58
N GLY A 203 -4.00 11.45 10.66
CA GLY A 203 -4.62 11.49 11.97
C GLY A 203 -3.79 12.21 13.03
N PRO A 204 -4.38 12.40 14.21
CA PRO A 204 -3.73 13.05 15.33
C PRO A 204 -2.56 12.22 15.90
N ASP A 205 -1.88 12.80 16.86
CA ASP A 205 -0.58 12.41 17.44
C ASP A 205 -0.28 10.93 17.68
N PHE A 206 -1.27 10.08 17.94
CA PHE A 206 -1.00 8.66 18.21
C PHE A 206 -0.54 7.87 16.97
N VAL A 207 -0.76 8.40 15.77
CA VAL A 207 -0.28 7.85 14.50
C VAL A 207 1.24 7.75 14.49
N HIS A 208 1.92 8.65 15.18
CA HIS A 208 3.37 8.64 15.33
C HIS A 208 3.90 7.44 16.14
N LEU A 209 3.09 6.83 16.99
CA LEU A 209 3.47 5.62 17.72
C LEU A 209 3.87 4.47 16.80
N LEU A 210 3.22 4.36 15.67
CA LEU A 210 3.36 3.23 14.77
C LEU A 210 4.55 3.35 13.82
N GLY A 211 5.26 4.50 13.83
CA GLY A 211 6.47 4.70 13.03
C GLY A 211 6.27 4.56 11.52
N THR A 212 5.03 4.47 11.09
CA THR A 212 4.66 4.47 9.68
C THR A 212 4.52 5.93 9.28
N GLY A 213 5.19 6.35 8.22
CA GLY A 213 5.33 7.71 7.74
C GLY A 213 4.04 8.49 7.47
N ALA A 214 3.18 8.54 8.47
CA ALA A 214 1.95 9.33 8.49
C ALA A 214 2.19 10.85 8.42
N ASN A 215 3.44 11.27 8.38
CA ASN A 215 3.86 12.63 8.00
C ASN A 215 3.70 12.93 6.51
N ASN A 216 2.91 12.15 5.80
CA ASN A 216 2.61 12.38 4.41
C ASN A 216 1.68 13.59 4.27
N THR A 217 2.24 14.77 4.50
CA THR A 217 1.59 16.02 4.13
C THR A 217 1.36 15.99 2.63
N PRO A 218 0.13 16.19 2.14
CA PRO A 218 -0.13 16.24 0.71
C PRO A 218 0.74 17.32 0.09
N GLN A 219 1.55 16.95 -0.88
CA GLN A 219 2.27 17.92 -1.69
C GLN A 219 1.33 18.41 -2.79
N ALA A 220 0.31 19.16 -2.42
CA ALA A 220 -0.69 19.67 -3.36
C ALA A 220 -0.06 20.42 -4.54
N MET A 221 1.07 21.09 -4.32
CA MET A 221 1.84 21.72 -5.40
C MET A 221 2.48 20.69 -6.34
N SER A 222 2.98 19.57 -5.82
CA SER A 222 3.55 18.48 -6.61
C SER A 222 2.49 17.80 -7.49
N LEU A 223 1.30 17.55 -6.94
CA LEU A 223 0.16 17.03 -7.69
C LEU A 223 -0.30 17.99 -8.79
N ALA A 224 -0.42 19.27 -8.50
CA ALA A 224 -0.81 20.29 -9.49
C ALA A 224 0.23 20.42 -10.61
N ALA A 225 1.52 20.38 -10.28
CA ALA A 225 2.61 20.42 -11.25
C ALA A 225 2.59 19.17 -12.15
N TRP A 226 2.34 18.00 -11.58
CA TRP A 226 2.23 16.76 -12.33
C TRP A 226 1.03 16.79 -13.29
N VAL A 227 -0.16 17.17 -12.82
CA VAL A 227 -1.37 17.33 -13.65
C VAL A 227 -1.08 18.23 -14.84
N LYS A 228 -0.40 19.35 -14.62
CA LYS A 228 -0.01 20.27 -15.69
C LYS A 228 1.00 19.65 -16.66
N SER A 229 1.93 18.85 -16.17
CA SER A 229 2.98 18.21 -17.00
C SER A 229 2.43 17.14 -17.94
N VAL A 230 1.36 16.45 -17.56
CA VAL A 230 0.68 15.45 -18.42
C VAL A 230 -0.36 16.07 -19.35
N GLY A 231 -0.51 17.40 -19.32
CA GLY A 231 -1.40 18.13 -20.24
C GLY A 231 -2.89 17.92 -19.99
N THR A 232 -3.26 17.46 -18.80
CA THR A 232 -4.64 17.12 -18.43
C THR A 232 -5.23 18.23 -17.57
N GLU A 233 -6.38 18.78 -17.93
CA GLU A 233 -7.14 19.70 -17.07
C GLU A 233 -7.91 18.93 -16.00
N LEU A 234 -7.22 18.54 -14.94
CA LEU A 234 -7.78 17.78 -13.84
C LEU A 234 -7.93 18.67 -12.59
N LYS A 235 -9.14 18.70 -12.04
CA LYS A 235 -9.42 19.38 -10.78
C LYS A 235 -9.16 18.47 -9.61
N ILE A 236 -8.37 18.91 -8.64
CA ILE A 236 -8.05 18.17 -7.43
C ILE A 236 -8.57 18.94 -6.22
N HIS A 237 -9.41 18.28 -5.44
CA HIS A 237 -9.98 18.78 -4.18
C HIS A 237 -9.41 17.95 -3.03
N ALA A 238 -8.45 18.50 -2.30
CA ALA A 238 -7.90 17.88 -1.10
C ALA A 238 -8.25 18.72 0.12
N SER A 239 -8.77 18.08 1.16
CA SER A 239 -9.12 18.76 2.40
C SER A 239 -7.89 19.19 3.19
N ASP A 240 -8.02 20.30 3.90
CA ASP A 240 -7.02 20.75 4.85
C ASP A 240 -7.06 19.85 6.12
N GLN A 241 -5.94 19.22 6.41
CA GLN A 241 -5.79 18.28 7.53
C GLN A 241 -5.93 18.92 8.91
N ARG A 242 -5.84 20.25 9.01
CA ARG A 242 -6.03 20.99 10.26
C ARG A 242 -7.48 20.97 10.77
N PHE A 243 -8.44 20.66 9.89
CA PHE A 243 -9.83 20.47 10.29
C PHE A 243 -10.10 19.04 10.75
N SER A 244 -11.09 18.86 11.65
CA SER A 244 -11.57 17.53 12.02
C SER A 244 -12.03 16.74 10.81
N LEU A 245 -11.95 15.43 10.85
CA LEU A 245 -12.35 14.57 9.75
C LEU A 245 -13.84 14.76 9.40
N MET A 246 -14.69 14.97 10.42
CA MET A 246 -16.11 15.26 10.19
C MET A 246 -16.29 16.53 9.35
N ARG A 247 -15.55 17.60 9.62
CA ARG A 247 -15.60 18.84 8.84
C ARG A 247 -15.10 18.59 7.41
N ARG A 248 -14.01 17.86 7.27
CA ARG A 248 -13.45 17.49 5.94
C ARG A 248 -14.43 16.67 5.12
N TRP A 249 -15.17 15.74 5.72
CA TRP A 249 -16.21 14.96 5.05
C TRP A 249 -17.38 15.82 4.59
N LEU A 250 -17.88 16.73 5.44
CA LEU A 250 -18.96 17.64 5.07
C LEU A 250 -18.58 18.54 3.89
N ASP A 251 -17.43 19.17 3.95
CA ASP A 251 -16.94 20.05 2.90
C ASP A 251 -16.73 19.29 1.58
N MET A 252 -16.18 18.07 1.64
CA MET A 252 -15.94 17.24 0.48
C MET A 252 -17.23 16.70 -0.12
N SER A 253 -18.18 16.26 0.72
CA SER A 253 -19.50 15.81 0.27
C SER A 253 -20.22 16.93 -0.51
N ASN A 254 -20.23 18.15 0.00
CA ASN A 254 -20.80 19.30 -0.69
C ASN A 254 -20.10 19.57 -2.04
N SER A 255 -18.77 19.46 -2.08
CA SER A 255 -18.00 19.66 -3.32
C SER A 255 -18.35 18.62 -4.39
N ILE A 256 -18.53 17.35 -3.99
CA ILE A 256 -18.91 16.26 -4.89
C ILE A 256 -20.37 16.45 -5.38
N GLU A 257 -21.29 16.85 -4.49
CA GLU A 257 -22.68 17.14 -4.88
C GLU A 257 -22.78 18.32 -5.87
N VAL A 258 -21.96 19.36 -5.69
CA VAL A 258 -21.88 20.50 -6.64
C VAL A 258 -21.31 20.04 -7.99
N PHE A 259 -20.35 19.12 -7.99
CA PHE A 259 -19.82 18.54 -9.22
C PHE A 259 -20.88 17.69 -9.94
N ASP A 260 -21.81 17.07 -9.21
CA ASP A 260 -22.91 16.21 -9.69
C ASP A 260 -22.42 15.07 -10.62
N PRO A 261 -21.61 14.12 -10.13
CA PRO A 261 -21.04 13.07 -10.96
C PRO A 261 -22.09 12.04 -11.42
N ASP A 262 -21.85 11.41 -12.56
CA ASP A 262 -22.64 10.29 -13.07
C ASP A 262 -22.23 8.95 -12.44
N LEU A 263 -21.03 8.89 -11.88
CA LEU A 263 -20.45 7.73 -11.25
C LEU A 263 -19.33 8.19 -10.28
N VAL A 264 -19.18 7.46 -9.21
CA VAL A 264 -18.06 7.60 -8.29
C VAL A 264 -17.10 6.42 -8.46
N ILE A 265 -15.82 6.70 -8.70
CA ILE A 265 -14.75 5.71 -8.59
C ILE A 265 -14.07 5.89 -7.24
N PHE A 266 -13.99 4.83 -6.47
CA PHE A 266 -13.26 4.81 -5.22
C PHE A 266 -11.93 4.09 -5.41
N VAL A 267 -10.82 4.74 -5.04
CA VAL A 267 -9.46 4.17 -5.10
C VAL A 267 -8.91 4.04 -3.70
N GLY A 268 -8.83 2.83 -3.18
CA GLY A 268 -8.33 2.55 -1.83
C GLY A 268 -9.03 1.35 -1.19
N LEU A 269 -8.74 1.11 0.08
CA LEU A 269 -9.43 0.05 0.85
C LEU A 269 -10.66 0.56 1.59
N HIS A 270 -10.58 1.75 2.17
CA HIS A 270 -11.65 2.35 2.95
C HIS A 270 -11.71 3.86 2.76
N SER A 271 -12.93 4.39 2.75
CA SER A 271 -13.26 5.78 3.00
C SER A 271 -14.66 5.88 3.58
N GLY A 272 -14.82 6.56 4.70
CA GLY A 272 -16.13 6.81 5.29
C GLY A 272 -17.08 7.54 4.34
N LEU A 273 -16.54 8.39 3.47
CA LEU A 273 -17.32 9.16 2.49
C LEU A 273 -18.10 8.27 1.52
N ILE A 274 -17.54 7.15 1.09
CA ILE A 274 -18.20 6.21 0.16
C ILE A 274 -19.48 5.64 0.76
N SER A 275 -19.49 5.35 2.06
CA SER A 275 -20.69 4.83 2.73
C SER A 275 -21.90 5.77 2.60
N SER A 276 -21.67 7.08 2.59
CA SER A 276 -22.73 8.09 2.41
C SER A 276 -23.19 8.20 0.95
N PHE A 277 -22.31 7.97 -0.01
CA PHE A 277 -22.63 8.08 -1.44
C PHE A 277 -23.30 6.83 -2.03
N TYR A 278 -23.06 5.65 -1.47
CA TYR A 278 -23.54 4.38 -2.04
C TYR A 278 -25.05 4.35 -2.29
N LYS A 279 -25.85 4.95 -1.43
CA LYS A 279 -27.32 5.00 -1.61
C LYS A 279 -27.74 5.71 -2.88
N ASN A 280 -27.07 6.79 -3.25
CA ASN A 280 -27.51 7.76 -4.26
C ASN A 280 -26.66 7.79 -5.54
N TYR A 281 -25.54 7.07 -5.56
CA TYR A 281 -24.60 7.05 -6.68
C TYR A 281 -24.14 5.63 -7.03
N PRO A 282 -23.88 5.33 -8.31
CA PRO A 282 -23.15 4.11 -8.69
C PRO A 282 -21.69 4.21 -8.23
N ILE A 283 -21.18 3.15 -7.63
CA ILE A 283 -19.82 3.08 -7.08
C ILE A 283 -19.00 2.00 -7.81
N LEU A 284 -17.91 2.39 -8.44
CA LEU A 284 -16.86 1.51 -8.94
C LEU A 284 -15.68 1.54 -7.97
N GLY A 285 -15.31 0.41 -7.39
CA GLY A 285 -14.18 0.30 -6.46
C GLY A 285 -12.89 -0.16 -7.15
N LEU A 286 -11.76 0.42 -6.77
CA LEU A 286 -10.42 -0.02 -7.12
C LEU A 286 -9.63 -0.22 -5.82
N GLY A 287 -9.61 -1.46 -5.32
CA GLY A 287 -8.89 -1.79 -4.10
C GLY A 287 -7.38 -1.84 -4.33
N THR A 288 -6.60 -1.38 -3.37
CA THR A 288 -5.17 -1.63 -3.37
C THR A 288 -4.89 -3.13 -3.19
N ASN A 289 -3.78 -3.61 -3.74
CA ASN A 289 -3.35 -5.02 -3.65
C ASN A 289 -4.34 -6.03 -4.27
N SER A 290 -5.13 -5.61 -5.26
CA SER A 290 -6.11 -6.47 -5.97
C SER A 290 -7.08 -7.20 -5.04
N ILE A 291 -7.48 -6.57 -3.94
CA ILE A 291 -8.54 -7.04 -3.05
C ILE A 291 -9.76 -6.13 -3.12
N SER A 292 -10.93 -6.65 -2.77
CA SER A 292 -12.14 -5.84 -2.73
C SER A 292 -12.00 -4.69 -1.71
N PRO A 293 -12.42 -3.46 -2.03
CA PRO A 293 -12.50 -2.40 -1.03
C PRO A 293 -13.40 -2.79 0.15
N MET A 294 -13.08 -2.29 1.35
CA MET A 294 -13.90 -2.42 2.56
C MET A 294 -14.96 -1.31 2.63
N VAL A 295 -15.65 -1.11 1.52
CA VAL A 295 -16.77 -0.19 1.37
C VAL A 295 -17.79 -0.80 0.41
N ALA A 296 -19.02 -0.33 0.47
CA ALA A 296 -20.06 -0.79 -0.45
C ALA A 296 -19.76 -0.31 -1.89
N THR A 297 -19.71 -1.23 -2.85
CA THR A 297 -19.49 -0.96 -4.28
C THR A 297 -20.48 -1.75 -5.13
N ASP A 298 -20.83 -1.24 -6.30
CA ASP A 298 -21.63 -1.97 -7.30
C ASP A 298 -20.75 -2.94 -8.10
N VAL A 299 -19.55 -2.48 -8.45
CA VAL A 299 -18.50 -3.23 -9.14
C VAL A 299 -17.16 -2.89 -8.50
N TRP A 300 -16.23 -3.84 -8.47
CA TRP A 300 -14.87 -3.56 -8.09
C TRP A 300 -13.87 -4.12 -9.11
N LEU A 301 -12.77 -3.38 -9.32
CA LEU A 301 -11.71 -3.75 -10.25
C LEU A 301 -10.72 -4.68 -9.57
N THR A 302 -10.32 -5.74 -10.29
CA THR A 302 -9.30 -6.70 -9.83
C THR A 302 -8.33 -7.03 -10.97
N ALA A 303 -7.05 -7.16 -10.65
CA ALA A 303 -6.06 -7.67 -11.58
C ALA A 303 -6.10 -9.22 -11.71
N GLN A 304 -6.82 -9.90 -10.82
CA GLN A 304 -6.96 -11.35 -10.83
C GLN A 304 -7.98 -11.80 -11.87
N ALA A 305 -7.52 -12.42 -12.96
CA ALA A 305 -8.40 -12.93 -14.02
C ALA A 305 -9.35 -14.05 -13.51
N SER A 306 -8.93 -14.82 -12.52
CA SER A 306 -9.75 -15.88 -11.90
C SER A 306 -11.01 -15.37 -11.20
N LEU A 307 -11.03 -14.11 -10.78
CA LEU A 307 -12.18 -13.47 -10.17
C LEU A 307 -13.10 -12.77 -11.18
N ALA A 308 -12.73 -12.77 -12.46
CA ALA A 308 -13.50 -12.08 -13.50
C ALA A 308 -14.97 -12.48 -13.50
N ASN A 309 -15.84 -11.48 -13.46
CA ASN A 309 -17.31 -11.61 -13.45
C ASN A 309 -17.91 -12.35 -12.26
N THR A 310 -17.14 -12.66 -11.21
CA THR A 310 -17.69 -13.23 -9.98
C THR A 310 -18.56 -12.21 -9.25
N ILE A 311 -19.70 -12.66 -8.74
CA ILE A 311 -20.58 -11.88 -7.87
C ILE A 311 -20.45 -12.46 -6.48
N SER A 312 -20.11 -11.60 -5.52
CA SER A 312 -19.91 -12.03 -4.13
C SER A 312 -20.33 -10.95 -3.15
N ARG A 313 -20.49 -11.33 -1.90
CA ARG A 313 -20.59 -10.41 -0.78
C ARG A 313 -19.21 -10.34 -0.13
N PRO A 314 -18.43 -9.27 -0.39
CA PRO A 314 -17.07 -9.18 0.11
C PRO A 314 -17.00 -9.22 1.65
N TRP A 315 -15.85 -9.68 2.15
CA TRP A 315 -15.51 -9.67 3.57
C TRP A 315 -16.54 -10.44 4.41
N ASP A 316 -16.73 -11.73 4.07
CA ASP A 316 -17.64 -12.65 4.75
C ASP A 316 -19.09 -12.13 4.83
N GLY A 317 -19.52 -11.41 3.79
CA GLY A 317 -20.88 -10.86 3.70
C GLY A 317 -21.11 -9.56 4.45
N ARG A 318 -20.08 -8.96 5.03
CA ARG A 318 -20.16 -7.68 5.75
C ARG A 318 -20.55 -6.50 4.84
N PHE A 319 -20.27 -6.59 3.54
CA PHE A 319 -20.66 -5.57 2.55
C PHE A 319 -21.70 -6.12 1.57
N PRO A 320 -22.47 -5.21 0.92
CA PRO A 320 -23.44 -5.59 -0.10
C PRO A 320 -22.81 -6.40 -1.24
N GLU A 321 -23.65 -7.07 -1.99
CA GLU A 321 -23.25 -7.80 -3.19
C GLU A 321 -22.56 -6.87 -4.21
N SER A 322 -21.42 -7.29 -4.70
CA SER A 322 -20.60 -6.57 -5.67
C SER A 322 -20.07 -7.52 -6.73
N GLN A 323 -19.85 -7.02 -7.93
CA GLN A 323 -19.29 -7.81 -9.04
C GLN A 323 -17.82 -7.47 -9.26
N ALA A 324 -16.96 -8.49 -9.30
CA ALA A 324 -15.58 -8.31 -9.69
C ALA A 324 -15.47 -8.12 -11.22
N TRP A 325 -14.68 -7.15 -11.64
CA TRP A 325 -14.38 -6.88 -13.03
C TRP A 325 -12.87 -6.99 -13.27
N HIS A 326 -12.45 -7.87 -14.16
CA HIS A 326 -11.04 -8.00 -14.49
C HIS A 326 -10.53 -6.74 -15.22
N HIS A 327 -9.63 -6.04 -14.58
CA HIS A 327 -8.97 -4.86 -15.10
C HIS A 327 -7.53 -4.90 -14.62
N PRO A 328 -6.56 -5.31 -15.46
CA PRO A 328 -5.15 -5.26 -15.09
C PRO A 328 -4.80 -3.85 -14.58
N TYR A 329 -4.09 -3.76 -13.47
CA TYR A 329 -3.64 -2.47 -12.95
C TYR A 329 -2.51 -1.97 -13.83
N ARG A 330 -2.89 -1.24 -14.88
CA ARG A 330 -1.99 -0.73 -15.91
C ARG A 330 -1.12 0.39 -15.37
N VAL A 331 0.02 0.55 -15.98
CA VAL A 331 1.05 1.52 -15.57
C VAL A 331 1.44 2.36 -16.77
N ARG A 332 1.57 3.66 -16.56
CA ARG A 332 2.08 4.55 -17.61
C ARG A 332 3.48 4.13 -18.02
N ARG A 333 3.69 3.98 -19.32
CA ARG A 333 5.04 3.82 -19.86
C ARG A 333 5.85 5.08 -19.60
N LYS A 334 6.90 4.93 -18.82
CA LYS A 334 7.86 6.01 -18.59
C LYS A 334 8.98 5.93 -19.63
N VAL A 335 9.57 7.08 -19.93
CA VAL A 335 10.75 7.17 -20.78
C VAL A 335 11.96 7.44 -19.90
N ALA A 336 13.04 6.69 -20.15
CA ALA A 336 14.28 6.89 -19.44
C ALA A 336 14.82 8.30 -19.75
N SER A 337 15.17 9.06 -18.70
CA SER A 337 15.72 10.39 -18.80
C SER A 337 17.07 10.47 -18.07
N GLY A 338 18.06 11.10 -18.72
CA GLY A 338 19.40 11.22 -18.17
C GLY A 338 20.24 9.95 -18.28
N VAL A 339 21.35 9.90 -17.59
CA VAL A 339 22.28 8.78 -17.54
C VAL A 339 22.45 8.36 -16.07
N PHE A 340 22.26 7.08 -15.79
CA PHE A 340 22.55 6.55 -14.47
C PHE A 340 24.08 6.39 -14.31
N PRO A 341 24.68 6.86 -13.21
CA PRO A 341 26.13 6.88 -13.03
C PRO A 341 26.67 5.50 -12.62
N TRP A 342 26.67 4.54 -13.54
CA TRP A 342 27.08 3.15 -13.31
C TRP A 342 28.49 3.03 -12.75
N ASP A 343 29.44 3.85 -13.24
CA ASP A 343 30.83 3.84 -12.77
C ASP A 343 30.92 4.16 -11.26
N SER A 344 30.00 4.97 -10.75
CA SER A 344 29.96 5.31 -9.32
C SER A 344 29.58 4.13 -8.42
N LEU A 345 28.97 3.08 -8.97
CA LEU A 345 28.62 1.89 -8.22
C LEU A 345 29.84 1.00 -7.94
N GLY A 346 30.93 1.16 -8.68
CA GLY A 346 32.14 0.35 -8.51
C GLY A 346 31.87 -1.16 -8.66
N LEU A 347 30.98 -1.54 -9.57
CA LEU A 347 30.71 -2.93 -9.88
C LEU A 347 31.78 -3.48 -10.82
N SER A 348 32.08 -4.79 -10.70
CA SER A 348 33.03 -5.46 -11.57
C SER A 348 32.53 -5.45 -13.03
N GLN A 349 33.44 -5.24 -13.97
CA GLN A 349 33.11 -5.35 -15.41
C GLN A 349 32.65 -6.78 -15.72
N GLY A 350 31.51 -6.92 -16.39
CA GLY A 350 30.91 -8.22 -16.72
C GLY A 350 30.09 -8.85 -15.60
N ALA A 351 29.85 -8.14 -14.49
CA ALA A 351 28.96 -8.63 -13.44
C ALA A 351 27.53 -8.82 -13.96
N VAL A 352 26.89 -9.91 -13.54
CA VAL A 352 25.44 -10.10 -13.72
C VAL A 352 24.72 -9.33 -12.61
N VAL A 353 24.03 -8.27 -12.97
CA VAL A 353 23.41 -7.35 -12.03
C VAL A 353 21.96 -7.77 -11.73
N LEU A 354 21.71 -8.12 -10.49
CA LEU A 354 20.38 -8.33 -9.93
C LEU A 354 19.86 -6.99 -9.37
N VAL A 355 18.56 -6.73 -9.47
CA VAL A 355 17.97 -5.51 -8.93
C VAL A 355 16.66 -5.79 -8.21
N SER A 356 16.46 -5.13 -7.06
CA SER A 356 15.19 -5.10 -6.32
C SER A 356 14.84 -3.66 -5.98
N ILE A 357 13.56 -3.26 -6.15
CA ILE A 357 13.10 -1.89 -5.91
C ILE A 357 11.85 -1.91 -5.04
N GLY A 358 11.85 -1.16 -3.95
CA GLY A 358 10.69 -1.06 -3.06
C GLY A 358 10.93 -0.22 -1.80
N GLY A 359 9.86 0.32 -1.23
CA GLY A 359 9.94 1.16 -0.03
C GLY A 359 10.16 0.38 1.27
N HIS A 360 9.90 -0.93 1.29
CA HIS A 360 9.93 -1.79 2.49
C HIS A 360 10.81 -3.04 2.28
N LEU A 361 11.87 -2.92 1.50
CA LEU A 361 12.77 -4.05 1.24
C LEU A 361 13.55 -4.50 2.47
N ASP A 362 13.78 -3.60 3.42
CA ASP A 362 14.35 -3.89 4.73
C ASP A 362 13.53 -4.92 5.52
N VAL A 363 12.20 -4.91 5.33
CA VAL A 363 11.27 -5.87 5.95
C VAL A 363 11.02 -7.08 5.03
N SER A 364 10.91 -6.88 3.72
CA SER A 364 10.56 -7.94 2.76
C SER A 364 11.70 -8.91 2.50
N ILE A 365 12.94 -8.43 2.53
CA ILE A 365 14.14 -9.26 2.37
C ILE A 365 14.49 -9.91 3.71
N ASN A 366 13.85 -11.03 4.01
CA ASN A 366 14.04 -11.73 5.28
C ASN A 366 13.87 -13.26 5.14
N GLY A 367 14.14 -13.98 6.23
CA GLY A 367 13.89 -15.42 6.38
C GLY A 367 14.53 -16.26 5.29
N MET A 368 13.91 -17.39 4.97
CA MET A 368 14.43 -18.41 4.05
C MET A 368 14.75 -17.85 2.64
N TRP A 369 13.96 -16.88 2.14
CA TRP A 369 14.24 -16.26 0.85
C TRP A 369 15.59 -15.53 0.86
N ALA A 370 15.84 -14.71 1.89
CA ALA A 370 17.10 -13.99 2.04
C ALA A 370 18.29 -14.95 2.26
N GLU A 371 18.12 -16.01 3.05
CA GLU A 371 19.14 -17.04 3.26
C GLU A 371 19.53 -17.73 1.93
N ARG A 372 18.54 -18.07 1.11
CA ARG A 372 18.78 -18.67 -0.21
C ARG A 372 19.43 -17.68 -1.19
N MET A 373 19.06 -16.40 -1.13
CA MET A 373 19.75 -15.35 -1.91
C MET A 373 21.22 -15.22 -1.50
N CYS A 374 21.53 -15.24 -0.19
CA CYS A 374 22.90 -15.24 0.28
C CYS A 374 23.67 -16.45 -0.28
N ALA A 375 23.08 -17.64 -0.22
CA ALA A 375 23.70 -18.86 -0.76
C ALA A 375 23.92 -18.79 -2.30
N ILE A 376 23.04 -18.14 -3.03
CA ILE A 376 23.24 -17.88 -4.48
C ILE A 376 24.41 -16.90 -4.69
N MET A 377 24.42 -15.79 -3.97
CA MET A 377 25.50 -14.81 -4.06
C MET A 377 26.88 -15.40 -3.71
N ASP A 378 26.93 -16.35 -2.76
CA ASP A 378 28.17 -17.04 -2.40
C ASP A 378 28.64 -18.01 -3.49
N ARG A 379 27.73 -18.71 -4.20
CA ARG A 379 28.07 -19.63 -5.29
C ARG A 379 28.49 -18.95 -6.59
N HIS A 380 27.97 -17.74 -6.82
CA HIS A 380 28.14 -16.98 -8.05
C HIS A 380 28.90 -15.68 -7.78
N SER A 381 30.23 -15.70 -7.90
CA SER A 381 31.08 -14.56 -7.62
C SER A 381 30.92 -13.39 -8.60
N GLU A 382 30.38 -13.67 -9.79
CA GLU A 382 30.07 -12.70 -10.84
C GLU A 382 28.78 -11.87 -10.57
N LEU A 383 27.99 -12.24 -9.55
CA LEU A 383 26.77 -11.51 -9.23
C LEU A 383 27.05 -10.22 -8.47
N ALA A 384 26.33 -9.18 -8.85
CA ALA A 384 26.14 -7.99 -8.05
C ALA A 384 24.64 -7.76 -7.82
N TRP A 385 24.25 -7.28 -6.63
CA TRP A 385 22.87 -7.01 -6.30
C TRP A 385 22.67 -5.56 -5.89
N ILE A 386 21.75 -4.88 -6.57
CA ILE A 386 21.37 -3.49 -6.30
C ILE A 386 19.99 -3.51 -5.63
N ILE A 387 19.91 -2.90 -4.46
CA ILE A 387 18.67 -2.72 -3.69
C ILE A 387 18.35 -1.23 -3.67
N VAL A 388 17.20 -0.86 -4.22
CA VAL A 388 16.78 0.55 -4.37
C VAL A 388 15.56 0.83 -3.53
N GLY A 389 15.62 1.88 -2.72
CA GLY A 389 14.50 2.38 -1.93
C GLY A 389 14.75 2.38 -0.44
N GLY A 390 13.73 2.77 0.33
CA GLY A 390 13.89 3.02 1.75
C GLY A 390 14.90 4.14 2.06
N GLU A 391 15.46 4.09 3.25
CA GLU A 391 16.49 5.03 3.71
C GLU A 391 17.93 4.55 3.40
N GLY A 392 18.09 3.57 2.50
CA GLY A 392 19.38 2.92 2.25
C GLY A 392 19.84 2.02 3.41
N ILE A 393 18.91 1.56 4.23
CA ILE A 393 19.19 0.65 5.34
C ILE A 393 19.37 -0.77 4.80
N LEU A 394 20.46 -1.39 5.20
CA LEU A 394 20.72 -2.78 4.84
C LEU A 394 19.74 -3.70 5.56
N PRO A 395 19.01 -4.58 4.84
CA PRO A 395 18.26 -5.65 5.48
C PRO A 395 19.18 -6.51 6.37
N PRO A 396 18.84 -6.74 7.65
CA PRO A 396 19.71 -7.48 8.58
C PRO A 396 20.12 -8.87 8.05
N ALA A 397 19.24 -9.53 7.31
CA ALA A 397 19.51 -10.82 6.70
C ALA A 397 20.69 -10.81 5.69
N LEU A 398 21.06 -9.63 5.17
CA LEU A 398 22.12 -9.46 4.17
C LEU A 398 23.45 -8.97 4.75
N GLU A 399 23.58 -8.84 6.07
CA GLU A 399 24.80 -8.32 6.71
C GLU A 399 26.04 -9.17 6.41
N LYS A 400 25.86 -10.45 6.11
CA LYS A 400 26.94 -11.40 5.78
C LYS A 400 27.45 -11.26 4.35
N LEU A 401 26.71 -10.60 3.45
CA LEU A 401 27.10 -10.48 2.04
C LEU A 401 28.29 -9.52 1.87
N PRO A 402 29.20 -9.83 0.92
CA PRO A 402 30.31 -8.96 0.57
C PRO A 402 29.83 -7.60 0.08
N ARG A 403 30.36 -6.53 0.67
CA ARG A 403 29.92 -5.14 0.40
C ARG A 403 30.32 -4.63 -0.98
N ASP A 404 31.30 -5.21 -1.62
CA ASP A 404 31.74 -4.92 -2.97
C ASP A 404 30.76 -5.42 -4.04
N ARG A 405 29.89 -6.37 -3.69
CA ARG A 405 28.87 -6.94 -4.58
C ARG A 405 27.43 -6.53 -4.24
N LEU A 406 27.23 -5.82 -3.13
CA LEU A 406 25.93 -5.32 -2.71
C LEU A 406 25.91 -3.78 -2.74
N ARG A 407 24.91 -3.20 -3.40
CA ARG A 407 24.72 -1.75 -3.46
C ARG A 407 23.34 -1.37 -2.95
N LEU A 408 23.33 -0.50 -1.95
CA LEU A 408 22.11 0.12 -1.45
C LEU A 408 22.00 1.52 -2.04
N ILE A 409 20.93 1.77 -2.77
CA ILE A 409 20.65 3.07 -3.38
C ILE A 409 19.38 3.59 -2.71
N PRO A 410 19.43 4.78 -2.09
CA PRO A 410 18.21 5.43 -1.65
C PRO A 410 17.30 5.70 -2.84
N TYR A 411 16.10 6.18 -2.58
CA TYR A 411 15.17 6.54 -3.65
C TYR A 411 15.85 7.35 -4.77
N THR A 412 15.62 6.93 -6.03
CA THR A 412 16.16 7.61 -7.21
C THR A 412 15.09 7.85 -8.27
N SER A 413 15.11 9.01 -8.92
CA SER A 413 14.28 9.31 -10.07
C SER A 413 14.76 8.63 -11.37
N GLN A 414 15.95 8.05 -11.37
CA GLN A 414 16.58 7.41 -12.55
C GLN A 414 16.36 5.90 -12.60
N VAL A 415 15.23 5.44 -12.07
CA VAL A 415 14.88 4.01 -11.97
C VAL A 415 14.95 3.29 -13.32
N LEU A 416 14.40 3.88 -14.39
CA LEU A 416 14.41 3.23 -15.70
C LEU A 416 15.81 3.06 -16.30
N ASN A 417 16.70 4.04 -16.09
CA ASN A 417 18.09 3.91 -16.53
C ASN A 417 18.84 2.83 -15.74
N LEU A 418 18.53 2.70 -14.46
CA LEU A 418 19.05 1.61 -13.64
C LEU A 418 18.55 0.26 -14.13
N LEU A 419 17.25 0.12 -14.32
CA LEU A 419 16.63 -1.12 -14.82
C LEU A 419 17.15 -1.50 -16.19
N GLY A 420 17.25 -0.56 -17.15
CA GLY A 420 17.69 -0.81 -18.52
C GLY A 420 19.13 -1.31 -18.65
N ASN A 421 19.93 -1.21 -17.61
CA ASN A 421 21.29 -1.74 -17.52
C ASN A 421 21.47 -2.85 -16.49
N SER A 422 20.39 -3.31 -15.87
CA SER A 422 20.36 -4.48 -15.00
C SER A 422 20.09 -5.75 -15.81
N HIS A 423 20.22 -6.92 -15.19
CA HIS A 423 20.09 -8.19 -15.89
C HIS A 423 18.89 -9.01 -15.45
N ILE A 424 18.51 -8.97 -14.19
CA ILE A 424 17.38 -9.72 -13.62
C ILE A 424 16.73 -8.87 -12.53
N TYR A 425 15.40 -8.72 -12.58
CA TYR A 425 14.62 -8.10 -11.53
C TYR A 425 14.13 -9.14 -10.52
N LEU A 426 14.42 -8.92 -9.25
CA LEU A 426 13.99 -9.78 -8.15
C LEU A 426 12.91 -9.08 -7.33
N ASN A 427 11.68 -9.62 -7.33
CA ASN A 427 10.64 -9.22 -6.41
C ASN A 427 10.63 -10.19 -5.21
N PRO A 428 11.04 -9.76 -4.00
CA PRO A 428 11.02 -10.63 -2.83
C PRO A 428 9.57 -11.00 -2.44
N PRO A 429 9.36 -12.03 -1.59
CA PRO A 429 8.01 -12.42 -1.16
C PRO A 429 7.37 -11.31 -0.31
N ALA A 430 6.57 -10.49 -0.98
CA ALA A 430 5.82 -9.38 -0.39
C ALA A 430 4.55 -9.16 -1.21
N MET A 431 3.55 -8.52 -0.60
CA MET A 431 2.30 -8.17 -1.29
C MET A 431 2.49 -7.13 -2.39
N GLY A 432 3.41 -6.19 -2.21
CA GLY A 432 3.62 -5.06 -3.11
C GLY A 432 4.52 -5.34 -4.31
N GLY A 433 5.10 -4.26 -4.84
CA GLY A 433 6.09 -4.31 -5.93
C GLY A 433 5.51 -4.14 -7.33
N GLY A 434 4.19 -4.08 -7.51
CA GLY A 434 3.55 -4.10 -8.81
C GLY A 434 4.02 -3.00 -9.78
N PHE A 435 4.22 -1.77 -9.32
CA PHE A 435 4.71 -0.67 -10.18
C PHE A 435 6.16 -0.91 -10.64
N ALA A 436 7.05 -1.25 -9.71
CA ALA A 436 8.46 -1.49 -10.04
C ALA A 436 8.64 -2.73 -10.94
N VAL A 437 7.84 -3.78 -10.72
CA VAL A 437 7.77 -4.93 -11.62
C VAL A 437 7.35 -4.52 -13.03
N ALA A 438 6.28 -3.73 -13.16
CA ALA A 438 5.83 -3.27 -14.47
C ALA A 438 6.87 -2.37 -15.16
N GLU A 439 7.58 -1.52 -14.41
CA GLU A 439 8.68 -0.71 -14.95
C GLU A 439 9.84 -1.59 -15.44
N ALA A 440 10.21 -2.64 -14.71
CA ALA A 440 11.22 -3.60 -15.12
C ALA A 440 10.80 -4.35 -16.41
N MET A 441 9.53 -4.78 -16.49
CA MET A 441 8.96 -5.39 -17.68
C MET A 441 9.00 -4.44 -18.88
N SER A 442 8.69 -3.16 -18.69
CA SER A 442 8.63 -2.15 -19.76
C SER A 442 9.99 -1.92 -20.44
N VAL A 443 11.08 -2.20 -19.76
CA VAL A 443 12.45 -2.11 -20.32
C VAL A 443 13.00 -3.47 -20.79
N GLY A 444 12.22 -4.54 -20.66
CA GLY A 444 12.60 -5.87 -21.14
C GLY A 444 13.52 -6.63 -20.17
N LEU A 445 13.38 -6.40 -18.85
CA LEU A 445 14.06 -7.23 -17.87
C LEU A 445 13.27 -8.52 -17.60
N PRO A 446 13.91 -9.69 -17.47
CA PRO A 446 13.29 -10.85 -16.88
C PRO A 446 12.98 -10.57 -15.41
N VAL A 447 11.77 -10.90 -15.00
CA VAL A 447 11.23 -10.62 -13.65
C VAL A 447 10.88 -11.91 -12.95
N LEU A 448 11.41 -12.08 -11.73
CA LEU A 448 10.99 -13.14 -10.83
C LEU A 448 10.04 -12.54 -9.77
N SER A 449 8.79 -12.99 -9.75
CA SER A 449 7.79 -12.55 -8.78
C SER A 449 6.83 -13.68 -8.42
N PHE A 450 6.43 -13.75 -7.14
CA PHE A 450 5.49 -14.75 -6.66
C PHE A 450 4.06 -14.44 -7.11
N ALA A 451 3.28 -15.49 -7.43
CA ALA A 451 1.94 -15.40 -8.01
C ALA A 451 0.95 -14.59 -7.16
N GLU A 452 0.91 -14.81 -5.87
CA GLU A 452 -0.07 -14.19 -4.96
C GLU A 452 0.40 -12.80 -4.45
N SER A 453 0.82 -11.92 -5.39
CA SER A 453 1.34 -10.58 -5.12
C SER A 453 0.97 -9.60 -6.24
N ASP A 454 1.08 -8.31 -5.98
CA ASP A 454 0.89 -7.28 -7.02
C ASP A 454 1.89 -7.42 -8.17
N GLY A 455 3.12 -7.84 -7.87
CA GLY A 455 4.12 -8.14 -8.88
C GLY A 455 3.74 -9.37 -9.70
N GLY A 456 3.22 -10.42 -9.06
CA GLY A 456 2.71 -11.63 -9.73
C GLY A 456 1.56 -11.34 -10.71
N ASP A 457 0.64 -10.46 -10.33
CA ASP A 457 -0.45 -10.00 -11.20
C ASP A 457 0.10 -9.36 -12.50
N LYS A 458 1.22 -8.63 -12.41
CA LYS A 458 1.89 -8.02 -13.57
C LYS A 458 2.52 -9.09 -14.46
N VAL A 459 3.28 -9.99 -13.87
CA VAL A 459 3.97 -11.08 -14.59
C VAL A 459 2.94 -12.07 -15.18
N GLY A 460 1.82 -12.29 -14.54
CA GLY A 460 0.72 -13.12 -15.03
C GLY A 460 1.07 -14.60 -15.12
N GLY A 461 0.97 -15.21 -16.32
CA GLY A 461 1.20 -16.64 -16.49
C GLY A 461 2.62 -17.13 -16.18
N ALA A 462 3.61 -16.22 -16.12
CA ALA A 462 4.98 -16.54 -15.72
C ALA A 462 5.24 -16.27 -14.22
N ALA A 463 4.20 -15.96 -13.44
CA ALA A 463 4.32 -15.77 -12.00
C ALA A 463 4.61 -17.10 -11.28
N ILE A 464 5.50 -17.05 -10.32
CA ILE A 464 6.10 -18.22 -9.67
C ILE A 464 5.25 -18.66 -8.47
N ALA A 465 4.91 -19.94 -8.41
CA ALA A 465 4.07 -20.47 -7.35
C ALA A 465 4.84 -20.75 -6.04
N GLY A 466 6.10 -21.18 -6.14
CA GLY A 466 6.86 -21.68 -4.99
C GLY A 466 8.28 -21.17 -4.89
N MET A 467 8.83 -21.33 -3.69
CA MET A 467 10.20 -20.89 -3.37
C MET A 467 11.26 -21.66 -4.17
N ASP A 468 11.08 -22.97 -4.35
CA ASP A 468 12.06 -23.79 -5.08
C ASP A 468 12.10 -23.40 -6.54
N GLU A 469 10.95 -23.30 -7.19
CA GLU A 469 10.80 -22.83 -8.57
C GLU A 469 11.44 -21.44 -8.78
N TYR A 470 11.28 -20.53 -7.81
CA TYR A 470 11.89 -19.20 -7.88
C TYR A 470 13.41 -19.27 -7.97
N PHE A 471 14.03 -20.08 -7.15
CA PHE A 471 15.49 -20.17 -7.11
C PHE A 471 16.06 -21.06 -8.21
N GLU A 472 15.33 -22.07 -8.66
CA GLU A 472 15.69 -22.85 -9.86
C GLU A 472 15.69 -21.96 -11.11
N LEU A 473 14.65 -21.17 -11.30
CA LEU A 473 14.59 -20.22 -12.43
C LEU A 473 15.68 -19.16 -12.34
N LEU A 474 15.95 -18.62 -11.13
CA LEU A 474 17.02 -17.66 -10.92
C LEU A 474 18.38 -18.23 -11.33
N GLU A 475 18.70 -19.47 -10.90
CA GLU A 475 19.95 -20.16 -11.28
C GLU A 475 20.08 -20.34 -12.79
N VAL A 476 19.01 -20.67 -13.46
CA VAL A 476 18.99 -20.82 -14.93
C VAL A 476 19.25 -19.47 -15.60
N LEU A 477 18.56 -18.41 -15.17
CA LEU A 477 18.73 -17.07 -15.74
C LEU A 477 20.13 -16.47 -15.46
N ILE A 478 20.79 -16.84 -14.36
CA ILE A 478 22.17 -16.43 -14.08
C ILE A 478 23.13 -17.05 -15.10
N LYS A 479 22.96 -18.34 -15.41
CA LYS A 479 23.89 -19.11 -16.23
C LYS A 479 23.68 -18.95 -17.73
N ASP A 480 22.46 -18.66 -18.16
CA ASP A 480 22.06 -18.61 -19.56
C ASP A 480 21.70 -17.19 -20.02
N PRO A 481 22.61 -16.46 -20.68
CA PRO A 481 22.34 -15.12 -21.20
C PRO A 481 21.27 -15.07 -22.30
N GLU A 482 21.16 -16.12 -23.14
CA GLU A 482 20.19 -16.17 -24.25
C GLU A 482 18.78 -16.33 -23.69
N LEU A 483 18.61 -17.24 -22.73
CA LEU A 483 17.34 -17.40 -22.03
C LEU A 483 16.95 -16.13 -21.26
N ARG A 484 17.91 -15.45 -20.65
CA ARG A 484 17.70 -14.19 -19.94
C ARG A 484 17.15 -13.09 -20.87
N ILE A 485 17.73 -12.96 -22.08
CA ILE A 485 17.26 -12.02 -23.10
C ILE A 485 15.83 -12.38 -23.54
N LYS A 486 15.60 -13.64 -23.87
CA LYS A 486 14.28 -14.14 -24.30
C LYS A 486 13.20 -13.89 -23.22
N ALA A 487 13.49 -14.21 -21.97
CA ALA A 487 12.56 -13.97 -20.86
C ALA A 487 12.27 -12.46 -20.69
N GLY A 488 13.25 -11.60 -20.91
CA GLY A 488 13.06 -10.16 -20.91
C GLY A 488 12.17 -9.66 -22.06
N GLU A 489 12.33 -10.20 -23.25
CA GLU A 489 11.47 -9.91 -24.42
C GLU A 489 10.02 -10.32 -24.16
N GLU A 490 9.77 -11.50 -23.58
CA GLU A 490 8.44 -11.96 -23.18
C GLU A 490 7.80 -11.04 -22.14
N MET A 491 8.57 -10.53 -21.18
CA MET A 491 8.10 -9.55 -20.18
C MET A 491 7.70 -8.23 -20.86
N ARG A 492 8.49 -7.74 -21.81
CA ARG A 492 8.19 -6.53 -22.57
C ARG A 492 6.94 -6.69 -23.43
N GLU A 493 6.82 -7.81 -24.16
CA GLU A 493 5.63 -8.11 -24.95
C GLU A 493 4.36 -8.12 -24.09
N ARG A 494 4.43 -8.71 -22.90
CA ARG A 494 3.33 -8.70 -21.95
C ARG A 494 3.02 -7.27 -21.45
N PHE A 495 4.03 -6.46 -21.15
CA PHE A 495 3.80 -5.06 -20.80
C PHE A 495 3.06 -4.33 -21.94
N ASP A 496 3.57 -4.45 -23.17
CA ASP A 496 3.03 -3.77 -24.35
C ASP A 496 1.61 -4.19 -24.68
N SER A 497 1.26 -5.46 -24.47
CA SER A 497 -0.05 -6.02 -24.81
C SER A 497 -1.11 -5.93 -23.71
N ALA A 498 -0.71 -5.79 -22.42
CA ALA A 498 -1.65 -5.92 -21.32
C ALA A 498 -1.52 -4.82 -20.24
N LEU A 499 -0.32 -4.27 -20.02
CA LEU A 499 -0.04 -3.44 -18.84
C LEU A 499 0.18 -1.96 -19.16
N ASP A 500 0.31 -1.58 -20.41
CA ASP A 500 0.42 -0.18 -20.81
C ASP A 500 -0.88 0.56 -20.51
N LEU A 501 -0.79 1.73 -19.87
CA LEU A 501 -1.94 2.54 -19.48
C LEU A 501 -2.81 2.95 -20.67
N ASP A 502 -2.22 3.15 -21.84
CA ASP A 502 -2.93 3.52 -23.06
C ASP A 502 -4.00 2.48 -23.47
N LEU A 503 -3.89 1.25 -22.97
CA LEU A 503 -4.88 0.18 -23.18
C LEU A 503 -6.03 0.18 -22.16
N ALA A 504 -6.04 1.10 -21.18
CA ALA A 504 -6.99 1.05 -20.06
C ALA A 504 -8.42 1.44 -20.45
N GLY A 505 -8.59 2.37 -21.41
CA GLY A 505 -9.86 3.00 -21.73
C GLY A 505 -11.04 2.04 -21.92
N PRO A 506 -11.02 1.11 -22.87
CA PRO A 506 -12.15 0.22 -23.14
C PRO A 506 -12.61 -0.58 -21.91
N SER A 507 -11.66 -1.16 -21.16
CA SER A 507 -11.96 -1.96 -19.98
C SER A 507 -12.53 -1.11 -18.84
N LEU A 508 -11.98 0.08 -18.60
CA LEU A 508 -12.45 1.01 -17.55
C LEU A 508 -13.86 1.52 -17.86
N LEU A 509 -14.12 1.95 -19.09
CA LEU A 509 -15.46 2.42 -19.51
C LEU A 509 -16.50 1.31 -19.38
N ALA A 510 -16.18 0.08 -19.77
CA ALA A 510 -17.08 -1.05 -19.61
C ALA A 510 -17.40 -1.34 -18.13
N ALA A 511 -16.40 -1.25 -17.24
CA ALA A 511 -16.60 -1.38 -15.80
C ALA A 511 -17.50 -0.27 -15.22
N CYS A 512 -17.30 0.98 -15.67
CA CYS A 512 -18.13 2.11 -15.28
C CYS A 512 -19.60 1.91 -15.69
N GLU A 513 -19.86 1.46 -16.92
CA GLU A 513 -21.22 1.19 -17.38
C GLU A 513 -21.85 0.01 -16.63
N LEU A 514 -21.08 -1.03 -16.32
CA LEU A 514 -21.57 -2.12 -15.48
C LEU A 514 -21.95 -1.65 -14.07
N ALA A 515 -21.15 -0.79 -13.45
CA ALA A 515 -21.46 -0.23 -12.14
C ALA A 515 -22.77 0.58 -12.17
N ARG A 516 -23.00 1.38 -13.21
CA ARG A 516 -24.24 2.13 -13.42
C ARG A 516 -25.44 1.21 -13.61
N LYS A 517 -25.30 0.14 -14.39
CA LYS A 517 -26.34 -0.87 -14.57
C LYS A 517 -26.73 -1.55 -13.26
N ARG A 518 -25.75 -1.96 -12.46
CA ARG A 518 -26.00 -2.60 -11.15
C ARG A 518 -26.63 -1.63 -10.15
N TYR A 519 -26.20 -0.38 -10.12
CA TYR A 519 -26.85 0.68 -9.34
C TYR A 519 -28.34 0.78 -9.67
N ASN A 520 -28.70 0.87 -10.97
CA ASN A 520 -30.11 0.92 -11.37
C ASN A 520 -30.90 -0.31 -10.92
N GLN A 521 -30.31 -1.51 -11.02
CA GLN A 521 -30.96 -2.76 -10.56
C GLN A 521 -31.25 -2.72 -9.05
N ARG A 522 -30.27 -2.32 -8.21
CA ARG A 522 -30.47 -2.30 -6.75
C ARG A 522 -31.42 -1.19 -6.29
N THR A 523 -31.51 -0.08 -7.00
CA THR A 523 -32.43 1.00 -6.65
C THR A 523 -33.88 0.68 -7.01
N ILE A 524 -34.14 0.00 -8.11
CA ILE A 524 -35.47 -0.50 -8.48
C ILE A 524 -35.97 -1.54 -7.48
N ALA A 525 -35.10 -2.46 -7.05
CA ALA A 525 -35.46 -3.52 -6.08
C ALA A 525 -35.84 -2.98 -4.69
N VAL A 526 -35.42 -1.76 -4.32
CA VAL A 526 -35.79 -1.12 -3.05
C VAL A 526 -37.13 -0.39 -3.12
N THR A 527 -37.58 -0.02 -4.34
CA THR A 527 -38.84 0.71 -4.55
C THR A 527 -40.03 -0.18 -4.93
N SER A 528 -39.77 -1.46 -5.25
CA SER A 528 -40.75 -2.52 -5.46
C SER A 528 -40.98 -3.33 -4.17
#